data_2a0c8812b5373e7ead882ca52e8fd982
#
_entry.id   2a0c8812b5373e7ead882ca52e8fd982
#
_cell.length_a   1.000
_cell.length_b   1.000
_cell.length_c   1.000
_cell.angle_alpha   90.00
_cell.angle_beta   90.00
_cell.angle_gamma   90.00
#
_symmetry.space_group_name_H-M   'P 1'
#
loop_
_entity.id
_entity.type
_entity.pdbx_description
1 polymer ?
#
loop_
_entity_poly.entity_id
_entity_poly.type
_entity_poly.pdbx_seq_one_letter_code
_entity_poly.pdbx_strand_id
1 'polypeptide(L)'
;PPLLKMSGCKMEDPPTRGGQAPICDEYGRTSIPGVFVAGDVSGIEEASSAMIEGRMAGIAAAEYLGYIDKTELDENLKNLDVALDGLRQGMFAPKNRGKLIEKTEEGIDISTTLLAKGYVADDEIERFPGVTRKPGVHPVMECTQNIPCNPCQDACPKKCIKIGEKITSLPAVDESATCVGCGMCVASCSGQAIFLVDETYEEGFASVTMPYEFLPLPKTGDRGIALGRNGQKVCAAEVISVKSSPAFDKTNLLTIKVPSEYVMKARFFKKEA
;
A
#
# COMPACT_ATOMS: atom_id res chain seq x y z
N PRO A 1 9.67 18.61 -10.49
CA PRO A 1 10.03 19.77 -9.65
C PRO A 1 10.21 21.02 -10.54
N PRO A 2 9.36 22.06 -10.35
CA PRO A 2 9.34 23.22 -11.24
C PRO A 2 10.68 23.98 -11.30
N LEU A 3 11.33 24.17 -10.15
CA LEU A 3 12.59 24.94 -10.07
C LEU A 3 13.72 24.30 -10.90
N LEU A 4 13.85 22.98 -10.90
CA LEU A 4 14.86 22.29 -11.71
C LEU A 4 14.60 22.38 -13.20
N LYS A 5 13.34 22.40 -13.63
CA LYS A 5 12.99 22.67 -15.02
C LYS A 5 13.34 24.10 -15.43
N MET A 6 13.04 25.05 -14.56
CA MET A 6 13.36 26.46 -14.80
C MET A 6 14.86 26.70 -14.86
N SER A 7 15.68 25.97 -14.10
CA SER A 7 17.14 26.03 -14.16
C SER A 7 17.74 25.35 -15.41
N GLY A 8 16.93 24.69 -16.21
CA GLY A 8 17.38 24.00 -17.43
C GLY A 8 17.94 22.59 -17.18
N CYS A 9 17.74 22.01 -16.00
CA CYS A 9 18.14 20.63 -15.72
C CYS A 9 17.42 19.66 -16.65
N LYS A 10 18.14 18.67 -17.16
CA LYS A 10 17.55 17.56 -17.89
C LYS A 10 16.68 16.74 -16.95
N MET A 11 15.46 16.46 -17.38
CA MET A 11 14.46 15.72 -16.59
C MET A 11 14.15 14.39 -17.26
N GLU A 12 13.79 13.41 -16.45
CA GLU A 12 13.23 12.13 -16.88
C GLU A 12 11.92 11.86 -16.13
N ASP A 13 11.12 10.92 -16.62
CA ASP A 13 9.86 10.51 -15.98
C ASP A 13 9.86 8.99 -15.76
N PRO A 14 10.72 8.49 -14.86
CA PRO A 14 10.77 7.07 -14.58
C PRO A 14 9.56 6.64 -13.73
N PRO A 15 8.86 5.57 -14.13
CA PRO A 15 7.67 5.08 -13.40
C PRO A 15 7.91 4.78 -11.92
N THR A 16 9.18 4.60 -11.54
CA THR A 16 9.59 4.15 -10.21
C THR A 16 9.98 5.29 -9.25
N ARG A 17 9.96 6.54 -9.70
CA ARG A 17 10.39 7.69 -8.87
C ARG A 17 9.26 8.63 -8.44
N GLY A 18 8.00 8.24 -8.66
CA GLY A 18 6.83 9.02 -8.25
C GLY A 18 6.61 10.28 -9.08
N GLY A 19 7.09 10.31 -10.34
CA GLY A 19 6.93 11.41 -11.28
C GLY A 19 8.24 11.92 -11.84
N GLN A 20 8.22 13.12 -12.42
CA GLN A 20 9.39 13.70 -13.07
C GLN A 20 10.52 13.99 -12.07
N ALA A 21 11.69 13.44 -12.36
CA ALA A 21 12.92 13.61 -11.60
C ALA A 21 14.05 14.17 -12.48
N PRO A 22 15.03 14.89 -11.91
CA PRO A 22 16.21 15.30 -12.65
C PRO A 22 17.11 14.12 -12.96
N ILE A 23 17.76 14.16 -14.11
CA ILE A 23 18.87 13.25 -14.40
C ILE A 23 20.06 13.73 -13.55
N CYS A 24 20.52 12.89 -12.64
CA CYS A 24 21.65 13.15 -11.75
C CYS A 24 22.50 11.90 -11.58
N ASP A 25 23.75 12.10 -11.15
CA ASP A 25 24.63 11.02 -10.75
C ASP A 25 24.31 10.51 -9.33
N GLU A 26 25.07 9.55 -8.86
CA GLU A 26 24.95 8.92 -7.53
C GLU A 26 25.15 9.90 -6.36
N TYR A 27 25.78 11.05 -6.60
CA TYR A 27 26.06 12.09 -5.62
C TYR A 27 25.14 13.32 -5.76
N GLY A 28 24.11 13.21 -6.58
CA GLY A 28 23.13 14.26 -6.79
C GLY A 28 23.58 15.38 -7.72
N ARG A 29 24.69 15.24 -8.47
CA ARG A 29 25.09 16.21 -9.49
C ARG A 29 24.13 16.15 -10.66
N THR A 30 23.52 17.27 -11.00
CA THR A 30 22.59 17.35 -12.14
C THR A 30 23.32 17.63 -13.47
N SER A 31 22.55 17.70 -14.55
CA SER A 31 23.07 18.12 -15.86
C SER A 31 23.56 19.56 -15.92
N ILE A 32 23.30 20.36 -14.89
CA ILE A 32 23.76 21.77 -14.79
C ILE A 32 24.86 21.83 -13.73
N PRO A 33 26.07 22.27 -14.10
CA PRO A 33 27.18 22.43 -13.16
C PRO A 33 26.81 23.32 -11.96
N GLY A 34 27.16 22.89 -10.76
CA GLY A 34 26.86 23.59 -9.52
C GLY A 34 25.42 23.43 -9.01
N VAL A 35 24.56 22.67 -9.69
CA VAL A 35 23.22 22.32 -9.21
C VAL A 35 23.20 20.88 -8.75
N PHE A 36 22.90 20.69 -7.47
CA PHE A 36 22.82 19.40 -6.80
C PHE A 36 21.40 19.13 -6.33
N VAL A 37 21.03 17.86 -6.22
CA VAL A 37 19.72 17.42 -5.76
C VAL A 37 19.85 16.31 -4.73
N ALA A 38 18.92 16.26 -3.77
CA ALA A 38 18.85 15.21 -2.77
C ALA A 38 17.41 15.07 -2.25
N GLY A 39 17.06 13.91 -1.73
CA GLY A 39 15.74 13.61 -1.19
C GLY A 39 14.66 13.53 -2.27
N ASP A 40 13.42 13.80 -1.91
CA ASP A 40 12.22 13.62 -2.75
C ASP A 40 12.29 14.26 -4.13
N VAL A 41 13.10 15.30 -4.29
CA VAL A 41 13.30 15.97 -5.58
C VAL A 41 14.04 15.09 -6.59
N SER A 42 14.86 14.17 -6.12
CA SER A 42 15.57 13.17 -6.94
C SER A 42 14.79 11.86 -7.10
N GLY A 43 13.65 11.74 -6.38
CA GLY A 43 12.74 10.60 -6.36
C GLY A 43 12.30 10.29 -4.94
N ILE A 44 11.02 10.00 -4.75
CA ILE A 44 10.40 9.81 -3.43
C ILE A 44 11.01 8.59 -2.73
N GLU A 45 11.55 8.81 -1.53
CA GLU A 45 12.08 7.79 -0.63
C GLU A 45 11.78 8.15 0.83
N GLU A 46 12.29 7.35 1.78
CA GLU A 46 12.20 7.64 3.21
C GLU A 46 13.10 8.80 3.63
N ALA A 47 12.74 9.47 4.73
CA ALA A 47 13.48 10.60 5.26
C ALA A 47 14.96 10.27 5.61
N SER A 48 15.24 9.04 6.04
CA SER A 48 16.60 8.56 6.31
C SER A 48 17.47 8.49 5.06
N SER A 49 16.91 8.05 3.92
CA SER A 49 17.60 8.09 2.62
C SER A 49 17.87 9.53 2.19
N ALA A 50 16.88 10.42 2.33
CA ALA A 50 17.02 11.84 2.00
C ALA A 50 18.13 12.54 2.82
N MET A 51 18.28 12.18 4.10
CA MET A 51 19.37 12.69 4.95
C MET A 51 20.75 12.28 4.45
N ILE A 52 20.91 11.03 4.05
CA ILE A 52 22.18 10.51 3.51
C ILE A 52 22.46 11.16 2.16
N GLU A 53 21.48 11.20 1.25
CA GLU A 53 21.63 11.88 -0.05
C GLU A 53 22.02 13.36 0.13
N GLY A 54 21.43 14.06 1.08
CA GLY A 54 21.77 15.45 1.38
C GLY A 54 23.23 15.62 1.82
N ARG A 55 23.77 14.68 2.63
CA ARG A 55 25.18 14.67 3.02
C ARG A 55 26.09 14.38 1.82
N MET A 56 25.73 13.39 0.98
CA MET A 56 26.49 13.07 -0.22
C MET A 56 26.54 14.24 -1.19
N ALA A 57 25.40 14.88 -1.45
CA ALA A 57 25.33 16.06 -2.30
C ALA A 57 26.15 17.25 -1.73
N GLY A 58 26.15 17.43 -0.40
CA GLY A 58 26.97 18.44 0.27
C GLY A 58 28.48 18.20 0.12
N ILE A 59 28.93 16.95 0.27
CA ILE A 59 30.34 16.56 0.07
C ILE A 59 30.72 16.75 -1.42
N ALA A 60 29.84 16.34 -2.34
CA ALA A 60 30.07 16.54 -3.77
C ALA A 60 30.12 18.03 -4.18
N ALA A 61 29.33 18.87 -3.50
CA ALA A 61 29.38 20.32 -3.71
C ALA A 61 30.68 20.92 -3.16
N ALA A 62 31.20 20.42 -2.03
CA ALA A 62 32.50 20.87 -1.49
C ALA A 62 33.66 20.53 -2.44
N GLU A 63 33.63 19.37 -3.04
CA GLU A 63 34.61 18.99 -4.09
C GLU A 63 34.48 19.89 -5.32
N TYR A 64 33.27 20.10 -5.80
CA TYR A 64 33.00 21.00 -6.94
C TYR A 64 33.54 22.43 -6.72
N LEU A 65 33.48 22.92 -5.47
CA LEU A 65 33.98 24.22 -5.08
C LEU A 65 35.48 24.24 -4.74
N GLY A 66 36.14 23.09 -4.78
CA GLY A 66 37.58 22.97 -4.49
C GLY A 66 37.95 23.02 -3.01
N TYR A 67 37.00 22.83 -2.09
CA TYR A 67 37.29 22.75 -0.66
C TYR A 67 37.89 21.40 -0.23
N ILE A 68 37.61 20.35 -0.97
CA ILE A 68 38.18 19.00 -0.82
C ILE A 68 38.64 18.48 -2.16
N ASP A 69 39.59 17.55 -2.16
CA ASP A 69 40.01 16.88 -3.37
C ASP A 69 39.20 15.59 -3.62
N LYS A 70 39.47 14.91 -4.75
CA LYS A 70 38.77 13.69 -5.12
C LYS A 70 39.03 12.53 -4.17
N THR A 71 40.20 12.44 -3.56
CA THR A 71 40.54 11.40 -2.60
C THR A 71 39.71 11.57 -1.33
N GLU A 72 39.64 12.80 -0.83
CA GLU A 72 38.81 13.16 0.33
C GLU A 72 37.31 12.96 0.03
N LEU A 73 36.85 13.25 -1.20
CA LEU A 73 35.49 12.93 -1.65
C LEU A 73 35.22 11.43 -1.50
N ASP A 74 36.04 10.59 -2.11
CA ASP A 74 35.84 9.13 -2.13
C ASP A 74 35.89 8.52 -0.71
N GLU A 75 36.77 9.01 0.16
CA GLU A 75 36.86 8.59 1.56
C GLU A 75 35.58 8.96 2.36
N ASN A 76 35.10 10.20 2.20
CA ASN A 76 33.90 10.67 2.91
C ASN A 76 32.62 10.01 2.43
N LEU A 77 32.53 9.64 1.16
CA LEU A 77 31.34 9.00 0.58
C LEU A 77 31.25 7.52 0.90
N LYS A 78 32.35 6.81 1.07
CA LYS A 78 32.41 5.36 1.25
C LYS A 78 31.44 4.80 2.29
N ASN A 79 31.34 5.42 3.46
CA ASN A 79 30.45 4.97 4.53
C ASN A 79 28.99 5.38 4.26
N LEU A 80 28.78 6.49 3.55
CA LEU A 80 27.44 6.96 3.18
C LEU A 80 26.84 6.08 2.09
N ASP A 81 27.64 5.65 1.12
CA ASP A 81 27.22 4.68 0.09
C ASP A 81 26.74 3.37 0.71
N VAL A 82 27.53 2.81 1.64
CA VAL A 82 27.16 1.59 2.35
C VAL A 82 25.88 1.78 3.17
N ALA A 83 25.74 2.92 3.83
CA ALA A 83 24.53 3.21 4.62
C ALA A 83 23.30 3.38 3.73
N LEU A 84 23.42 4.08 2.60
CA LEU A 84 22.36 4.29 1.65
C LEU A 84 21.94 2.98 0.97
N ASP A 85 22.90 2.16 0.57
CA ASP A 85 22.65 0.82 0.03
C ASP A 85 21.91 -0.05 1.06
N GLY A 86 22.28 0.03 2.35
CA GLY A 86 21.59 -0.68 3.42
C GLY A 86 20.12 -0.27 3.56
N LEU A 87 19.80 1.01 3.43
CA LEU A 87 18.41 1.51 3.45
C LEU A 87 17.62 1.12 2.19
N ARG A 88 18.29 0.99 1.07
CA ARG A 88 17.71 0.62 -0.23
C ARG A 88 17.62 -0.89 -0.45
N GLN A 89 17.85 -1.68 0.60
CA GLN A 89 17.69 -3.13 0.60
C GLN A 89 16.32 -3.49 1.18
N GLY A 90 15.62 -4.41 0.53
CA GLY A 90 14.33 -4.90 0.99
C GLY A 90 13.19 -4.60 0.01
N MET A 91 12.02 -4.92 0.45
CA MET A 91 10.79 -4.90 -0.35
C MET A 91 10.39 -3.52 -0.86
N PHE A 92 10.75 -2.48 -0.12
CA PHE A 92 10.48 -1.08 -0.47
C PHE A 92 11.63 -0.39 -1.18
N ALA A 93 12.70 -1.14 -1.48
CA ALA A 93 13.83 -0.60 -2.22
C ALA A 93 13.34 0.00 -3.54
N PRO A 94 13.61 1.28 -3.81
CA PRO A 94 13.21 1.88 -5.07
C PRO A 94 13.93 1.15 -6.20
N LYS A 95 13.16 0.67 -7.16
CA LYS A 95 13.71 0.01 -8.36
C LYS A 95 14.68 0.97 -9.04
N ASN A 96 15.90 0.52 -9.31
CA ASN A 96 16.98 1.29 -9.93
C ASN A 96 17.70 2.35 -9.04
N ARG A 97 17.51 2.28 -7.72
CA ARG A 97 18.33 3.01 -6.76
C ARG A 97 18.94 2.00 -5.79
N GLY A 98 20.22 1.76 -5.83
CA GLY A 98 20.91 0.73 -5.07
C GLY A 98 20.89 -0.64 -5.76
N LYS A 99 21.60 -1.62 -5.18
CA LYS A 99 21.60 -3.00 -5.66
C LYS A 99 20.26 -3.63 -5.34
N LEU A 100 19.54 -4.07 -6.38
CA LEU A 100 18.33 -4.88 -6.21
C LEU A 100 18.70 -6.14 -5.41
N ILE A 101 18.05 -6.35 -4.28
CA ILE A 101 17.96 -7.68 -3.72
C ILE A 101 17.22 -8.54 -4.75
N GLU A 102 17.81 -9.68 -5.10
CA GLU A 102 17.10 -10.71 -5.86
C GLU A 102 15.70 -10.90 -5.23
N LYS A 103 14.68 -10.93 -6.07
CA LYS A 103 13.29 -11.14 -5.63
C LYS A 103 13.29 -12.31 -4.67
N THR A 104 12.97 -12.08 -3.42
CA THR A 104 12.59 -13.18 -2.55
C THR A 104 11.35 -13.80 -3.18
N GLU A 105 11.34 -15.10 -3.39
CA GLU A 105 10.31 -15.86 -4.12
C GLU A 105 8.89 -15.75 -3.52
N GLU A 106 8.68 -14.95 -2.50
CA GLU A 106 7.44 -14.85 -1.73
C GLU A 106 6.53 -13.69 -2.11
N GLY A 107 6.88 -12.87 -3.08
CA GLY A 107 6.04 -11.75 -3.52
C GLY A 107 5.10 -12.15 -4.66
N ILE A 108 3.80 -11.95 -4.48
CA ILE A 108 2.86 -12.00 -5.61
C ILE A 108 3.23 -10.87 -6.56
N ASP A 109 3.48 -11.18 -7.84
CA ASP A 109 3.70 -10.16 -8.86
C ASP A 109 2.37 -9.44 -9.15
N ILE A 110 2.20 -8.27 -8.52
CA ILE A 110 1.04 -7.38 -8.69
C ILE A 110 1.34 -6.22 -9.65
N SER A 111 2.41 -6.36 -10.43
CA SER A 111 3.09 -5.25 -11.10
C SER A 111 2.25 -4.52 -12.14
N THR A 112 1.26 -5.18 -12.76
CA THR A 112 0.61 -4.63 -13.94
C THR A 112 -0.56 -3.71 -13.64
N THR A 113 -1.46 -4.08 -12.71
CA THR A 113 -2.66 -3.27 -12.44
C THR A 113 -2.47 -2.34 -11.24
N LEU A 114 -1.96 -2.83 -10.12
CA LEU A 114 -1.82 -2.01 -8.92
C LEU A 114 -0.87 -0.83 -9.14
N LEU A 115 0.30 -1.08 -9.75
CA LEU A 115 1.29 -0.02 -10.02
C LEU A 115 0.85 0.95 -11.11
N ALA A 116 0.10 0.47 -12.11
CA ALA A 116 -0.35 1.30 -13.23
C ALA A 116 -1.66 2.03 -12.94
N LYS A 117 -2.58 1.44 -12.17
CA LYS A 117 -3.95 1.92 -11.99
C LYS A 117 -4.32 2.22 -10.54
N GLY A 118 -3.48 1.82 -9.56
CA GLY A 118 -3.71 2.04 -8.14
C GLY A 118 -4.71 1.07 -7.50
N TYR A 119 -5.12 0.03 -8.19
CA TYR A 119 -5.99 -1.03 -7.66
C TYR A 119 -5.63 -2.41 -8.25
N VAL A 120 -5.96 -3.48 -7.54
CA VAL A 120 -5.83 -4.85 -8.04
C VAL A 120 -7.06 -5.20 -8.88
N ALA A 121 -6.84 -5.78 -10.06
CA ALA A 121 -7.93 -6.21 -10.93
C ALA A 121 -8.69 -7.41 -10.33
N ASP A 122 -9.96 -7.57 -10.69
CA ASP A 122 -10.83 -8.60 -10.13
C ASP A 122 -10.33 -10.03 -10.43
N ASP A 123 -9.65 -10.23 -11.55
CA ASP A 123 -9.05 -11.51 -11.98
C ASP A 123 -7.69 -11.80 -11.30
N GLU A 124 -7.08 -10.78 -10.71
CA GLU A 124 -5.80 -10.92 -9.97
C GLU A 124 -6.01 -11.16 -8.48
N ILE A 125 -7.19 -10.80 -7.93
CA ILE A 125 -7.41 -10.77 -6.48
C ILE A 125 -7.38 -12.18 -5.84
N GLU A 126 -7.78 -13.21 -6.55
CA GLU A 126 -7.79 -14.58 -6.05
C GLU A 126 -6.37 -15.17 -5.85
N ARG A 127 -5.34 -14.49 -6.33
CA ARG A 127 -3.94 -14.89 -6.15
C ARG A 127 -3.42 -14.60 -4.73
N PHE A 128 -4.13 -13.80 -3.95
CA PHE A 128 -3.70 -13.43 -2.60
C PHE A 128 -4.09 -14.49 -1.57
N PRO A 129 -3.18 -14.87 -0.65
CA PRO A 129 -3.43 -15.95 0.30
C PRO A 129 -4.55 -15.66 1.30
N GLY A 130 -4.89 -14.38 1.48
CA GLY A 130 -5.98 -13.94 2.33
C GLY A 130 -7.34 -13.91 1.64
N VAL A 131 -7.40 -14.18 0.33
CA VAL A 131 -8.64 -14.19 -0.45
C VAL A 131 -9.12 -15.62 -0.59
N THR A 132 -10.13 -15.97 0.19
CA THR A 132 -10.73 -17.30 0.20
C THR A 132 -12.25 -17.19 -0.02
N ARG A 133 -12.85 -18.25 -0.51
CA ARG A 133 -14.31 -18.38 -0.64
C ARG A 133 -14.76 -19.61 0.15
N LYS A 134 -15.70 -19.43 1.06
CA LYS A 134 -16.28 -20.50 1.85
C LYS A 134 -17.69 -20.13 2.34
N PRO A 135 -18.54 -21.12 2.65
CA PRO A 135 -19.84 -20.85 3.25
C PRO A 135 -19.74 -20.12 4.58
N GLY A 136 -20.71 -19.26 4.88
CA GLY A 136 -20.78 -18.48 6.12
C GLY A 136 -19.84 -17.29 6.14
N VAL A 137 -19.93 -16.51 7.20
CA VAL A 137 -19.12 -15.31 7.35
C VAL A 137 -17.64 -15.64 7.51
N HIS A 138 -16.80 -15.00 6.73
CA HIS A 138 -15.34 -15.16 6.79
C HIS A 138 -14.60 -13.88 6.34
N PRO A 139 -13.35 -13.69 6.78
CA PRO A 139 -12.56 -12.57 6.30
C PRO A 139 -12.04 -12.83 4.88
N VAL A 140 -12.10 -11.81 4.05
CA VAL A 140 -11.42 -11.71 2.75
C VAL A 140 -10.40 -10.59 2.88
N MET A 141 -9.11 -10.93 2.77
CA MET A 141 -8.01 -10.01 3.00
C MET A 141 -7.31 -9.70 1.68
N GLU A 142 -7.55 -8.50 1.17
CA GLU A 142 -6.95 -7.98 -0.07
C GLU A 142 -5.66 -7.21 0.21
N CYS A 143 -4.86 -7.73 1.14
CA CYS A 143 -3.58 -7.15 1.50
C CYS A 143 -2.55 -7.43 0.42
N THR A 144 -2.06 -6.37 -0.20
CA THR A 144 -1.15 -6.43 -1.36
C THR A 144 0.29 -6.12 -1.00
N GLN A 145 0.56 -5.74 0.24
CA GLN A 145 1.85 -5.24 0.67
C GLN A 145 2.51 -6.18 1.68
N ASN A 146 3.69 -6.65 1.35
CA ASN A 146 4.54 -7.42 2.25
C ASN A 146 5.30 -6.49 3.22
N ILE A 147 4.59 -5.79 4.08
CA ILE A 147 5.15 -4.87 5.08
C ILE A 147 5.16 -5.50 6.49
N PRO A 148 6.01 -5.04 7.41
CA PRO A 148 5.93 -5.44 8.82
C PRO A 148 4.61 -4.96 9.43
N CYS A 149 3.57 -5.83 9.39
CA CYS A 149 2.23 -5.46 9.81
C CYS A 149 1.45 -6.72 10.25
N ASN A 150 0.89 -6.70 11.47
CA ASN A 150 0.11 -7.82 12.00
C ASN A 150 -1.16 -7.46 12.82
N PRO A 151 -1.68 -6.21 12.87
CA PRO A 151 -2.83 -5.89 13.69
C PRO A 151 -4.05 -6.78 13.45
N CYS A 152 -4.26 -7.24 12.22
CA CYS A 152 -5.39 -8.13 11.88
C CYS A 152 -5.29 -9.51 12.55
N GLN A 153 -4.08 -10.07 12.69
CA GLN A 153 -3.84 -11.30 13.41
C GLN A 153 -4.09 -11.12 14.91
N ASP A 154 -3.52 -10.06 15.48
CA ASP A 154 -3.59 -9.81 16.94
C ASP A 154 -5.02 -9.45 17.37
N ALA A 155 -5.76 -8.72 16.54
CA ALA A 155 -7.14 -8.35 16.81
C ALA A 155 -8.14 -9.52 16.69
N CYS A 156 -7.77 -10.64 16.06
CA CYS A 156 -8.71 -11.73 15.83
C CYS A 156 -8.88 -12.64 17.07
N PRO A 157 -10.00 -12.57 17.81
CA PRO A 157 -10.18 -13.37 19.03
C PRO A 157 -10.32 -14.88 18.75
N LYS A 158 -10.64 -15.24 17.49
CA LYS A 158 -10.76 -16.63 17.04
C LYS A 158 -9.54 -17.14 16.29
N LYS A 159 -8.49 -16.30 16.16
CA LYS A 159 -7.23 -16.63 15.47
C LYS A 159 -7.44 -17.13 14.03
N CYS A 160 -8.46 -16.57 13.35
CA CYS A 160 -8.77 -16.93 11.98
C CYS A 160 -7.76 -16.36 10.97
N ILE A 161 -6.86 -15.48 11.38
CA ILE A 161 -5.89 -14.80 10.52
C ILE A 161 -4.50 -15.14 11.02
N LYS A 162 -3.63 -15.54 10.11
CA LYS A 162 -2.22 -15.84 10.39
C LYS A 162 -1.34 -15.03 9.44
N ILE A 163 -0.34 -14.38 10.01
CA ILE A 163 0.82 -13.91 9.27
C ILE A 163 1.81 -15.08 9.23
N GLY A 164 2.49 -15.29 8.11
CA GLY A 164 3.45 -16.37 7.97
C GLY A 164 4.66 -16.23 8.91
N GLU A 165 5.72 -16.97 8.64
CA GLU A 165 6.91 -17.00 9.50
C GLU A 165 7.60 -15.63 9.64
N LYS A 166 7.52 -14.79 8.62
CA LYS A 166 8.05 -13.42 8.62
C LYS A 166 6.93 -12.43 8.90
N ILE A 167 7.21 -11.41 9.71
CA ILE A 167 6.26 -10.32 9.98
C ILE A 167 5.81 -9.59 8.70
N THR A 168 6.57 -9.74 7.61
CA THR A 168 6.28 -9.20 6.29
C THR A 168 5.48 -10.13 5.39
N SER A 169 5.16 -11.36 5.83
CA SER A 169 4.34 -12.28 5.05
C SER A 169 2.92 -11.75 4.89
N LEU A 170 2.30 -12.03 3.73
CA LEU A 170 0.90 -11.68 3.52
C LEU A 170 0.00 -12.48 4.47
N PRO A 171 -1.09 -11.87 4.97
CA PRO A 171 -2.04 -12.56 5.83
C PRO A 171 -2.77 -13.67 5.08
N ALA A 172 -2.96 -14.79 5.73
CA ALA A 172 -3.75 -15.92 5.25
C ALA A 172 -4.89 -16.27 6.22
N VAL A 173 -5.95 -16.88 5.71
CA VAL A 173 -7.04 -17.38 6.54
C VAL A 173 -6.66 -18.75 7.08
N ASP A 174 -6.78 -18.93 8.39
CA ASP A 174 -6.67 -20.26 9.01
C ASP A 174 -7.96 -21.05 8.77
N GLU A 175 -7.88 -22.06 7.93
CA GLU A 175 -9.03 -22.89 7.56
C GLU A 175 -9.59 -23.71 8.74
N SER A 176 -8.76 -24.00 9.75
CA SER A 176 -9.17 -24.72 10.96
C SER A 176 -9.99 -23.87 11.93
N ALA A 177 -9.97 -22.55 11.78
CA ALA A 177 -10.64 -21.60 12.67
C ALA A 177 -11.98 -21.14 12.08
N THR A 178 -12.98 -20.98 12.98
CA THR A 178 -14.31 -20.49 12.58
C THR A 178 -14.44 -19.00 12.88
N CYS A 179 -14.66 -18.20 11.84
CA CYS A 179 -14.96 -16.78 11.97
C CYS A 179 -16.35 -16.58 12.58
N VAL A 180 -16.46 -15.63 13.51
CA VAL A 180 -17.74 -15.27 14.16
C VAL A 180 -18.29 -13.92 13.66
N GLY A 181 -17.70 -13.33 12.65
CA GLY A 181 -18.20 -12.08 12.06
C GLY A 181 -18.07 -10.86 12.98
N CYS A 182 -17.17 -10.86 13.96
CA CYS A 182 -17.06 -9.78 14.95
C CYS A 182 -16.57 -8.44 14.36
N GLY A 183 -15.81 -8.46 13.26
CA GLY A 183 -15.32 -7.27 12.57
C GLY A 183 -14.05 -6.65 13.14
N MET A 184 -13.46 -7.22 14.20
CA MET A 184 -12.23 -6.68 14.81
C MET A 184 -11.08 -6.54 13.81
N CYS A 185 -10.87 -7.53 12.97
CA CYS A 185 -9.83 -7.50 11.93
C CYS A 185 -10.08 -6.41 10.88
N VAL A 186 -11.34 -6.16 10.53
CA VAL A 186 -11.74 -5.10 9.60
C VAL A 186 -11.41 -3.72 10.18
N ALA A 187 -11.81 -3.50 11.43
CA ALA A 187 -11.59 -2.23 12.13
C ALA A 187 -10.10 -1.97 12.43
N SER A 188 -9.31 -3.03 12.70
CA SER A 188 -7.89 -2.90 13.06
C SER A 188 -6.95 -2.79 11.86
N CYS A 189 -7.46 -2.97 10.64
CA CYS A 189 -6.63 -2.89 9.44
C CYS A 189 -6.40 -1.44 9.02
N SER A 190 -5.22 -0.89 9.27
CA SER A 190 -4.87 0.48 8.86
C SER A 190 -4.90 0.69 7.33
N GLY A 191 -4.69 -0.38 6.55
CA GLY A 191 -4.79 -0.37 5.09
C GLY A 191 -6.21 -0.55 4.55
N GLN A 192 -7.22 -0.73 5.42
CA GLN A 192 -8.62 -0.98 5.06
C GLN A 192 -8.82 -2.11 4.01
N ALA A 193 -7.92 -3.09 4.05
CA ALA A 193 -7.83 -4.17 3.06
C ALA A 193 -8.59 -5.44 3.48
N ILE A 194 -9.40 -5.40 4.54
CA ILE A 194 -10.11 -6.56 5.07
C ILE A 194 -11.62 -6.33 5.00
N PHE A 195 -12.30 -7.31 4.47
CA PHE A 195 -13.76 -7.36 4.37
C PHE A 195 -14.25 -8.64 5.03
N LEU A 196 -15.45 -8.63 5.63
CA LEU A 196 -16.15 -9.87 5.95
C LEU A 196 -17.17 -10.15 4.87
N VAL A 197 -17.14 -11.36 4.36
CA VAL A 197 -18.04 -11.80 3.29
C VAL A 197 -18.86 -12.97 3.81
N ASP A 198 -20.16 -12.99 3.49
CA ASP A 198 -21.03 -14.14 3.70
C ASP A 198 -21.83 -14.40 2.43
N GLU A 199 -21.45 -15.43 1.68
CA GLU A 199 -22.11 -15.84 0.44
C GLU A 199 -23.42 -16.62 0.70
N THR A 200 -23.67 -16.99 1.96
CA THR A 200 -24.86 -17.74 2.38
C THR A 200 -25.88 -16.89 3.13
N TYR A 201 -25.74 -15.57 3.10
CA TYR A 201 -26.55 -14.63 3.85
C TYR A 201 -28.07 -14.78 3.57
N GLU A 202 -28.48 -14.82 2.32
CA GLU A 202 -29.86 -14.98 1.87
C GLU A 202 -29.87 -15.59 0.47
N GLU A 203 -30.93 -16.28 0.08
CA GLU A 203 -31.03 -16.87 -1.27
C GLU A 203 -30.91 -15.79 -2.36
N GLY A 204 -29.93 -15.93 -3.25
CA GLY A 204 -29.61 -14.97 -4.30
C GLY A 204 -28.83 -13.73 -3.86
N PHE A 205 -28.57 -13.56 -2.55
CA PHE A 205 -27.87 -12.43 -1.99
C PHE A 205 -26.73 -12.85 -1.06
N ALA A 206 -25.75 -11.99 -1.00
CA ALA A 206 -24.61 -12.10 -0.08
C ALA A 206 -24.45 -10.82 0.74
N SER A 207 -23.74 -10.90 1.85
CA SER A 207 -23.38 -9.71 2.63
C SER A 207 -21.90 -9.40 2.56
N VAL A 208 -21.58 -8.12 2.56
CA VAL A 208 -20.20 -7.60 2.63
C VAL A 208 -20.11 -6.58 3.74
N THR A 209 -19.25 -6.84 4.73
CA THR A 209 -18.92 -5.87 5.78
C THR A 209 -17.58 -5.22 5.44
N MET A 210 -17.55 -3.89 5.50
CA MET A 210 -16.41 -3.06 5.14
C MET A 210 -16.14 -1.99 6.20
N PRO A 211 -14.91 -1.46 6.31
CA PRO A 211 -14.67 -0.24 7.08
C PRO A 211 -15.33 0.95 6.39
N TYR A 212 -15.92 1.87 7.16
CA TYR A 212 -16.60 3.03 6.62
C TYR A 212 -16.36 4.26 7.50
N GLU A 213 -15.69 5.26 6.96
CA GLU A 213 -15.26 6.45 7.69
C GLU A 213 -15.85 7.76 7.13
N PHE A 214 -16.76 7.65 6.15
CA PHE A 214 -17.39 8.81 5.55
C PHE A 214 -18.63 9.27 6.34
N LEU A 215 -18.88 10.58 6.34
CA LEU A 215 -20.03 11.19 6.99
C LEU A 215 -20.93 11.86 5.94
N PRO A 216 -22.26 11.87 6.17
CA PRO A 216 -22.97 11.21 7.27
C PRO A 216 -22.98 9.70 7.14
N LEU A 217 -22.91 8.98 8.28
CA LEU A 217 -23.03 7.53 8.27
C LEU A 217 -24.37 7.09 7.67
N PRO A 218 -24.37 6.09 6.77
CA PRO A 218 -25.58 5.45 6.32
C PRO A 218 -26.37 4.81 7.47
N LYS A 219 -27.64 4.58 7.27
CA LYS A 219 -28.52 3.89 8.23
C LYS A 219 -28.97 2.55 7.66
N THR A 220 -29.29 1.61 8.52
CA THR A 220 -29.91 0.34 8.12
C THR A 220 -31.16 0.63 7.31
N GLY A 221 -31.31 -0.03 6.16
CA GLY A 221 -32.37 0.18 5.17
C GLY A 221 -32.04 1.23 4.10
N ASP A 222 -30.95 1.99 4.25
CA ASP A 222 -30.54 2.92 3.18
C ASP A 222 -30.15 2.13 1.92
N ARG A 223 -30.61 2.63 0.78
CA ARG A 223 -30.27 2.09 -0.54
C ARG A 223 -29.19 2.93 -1.21
N GLY A 224 -28.44 2.29 -2.06
CA GLY A 224 -27.36 2.93 -2.78
C GLY A 224 -26.68 2.00 -3.77
N ILE A 225 -25.47 2.34 -4.10
CA ILE A 225 -24.67 1.65 -5.09
C ILE A 225 -23.43 1.07 -4.41
N ALA A 226 -23.16 -0.21 -4.63
CA ALA A 226 -21.87 -0.80 -4.34
C ALA A 226 -20.86 -0.39 -5.41
N LEU A 227 -19.68 0.01 -4.98
CA LEU A 227 -18.55 0.34 -5.84
C LEU A 227 -17.47 -0.74 -5.74
N GLY A 228 -16.75 -0.94 -6.83
CA GLY A 228 -15.62 -1.86 -6.90
C GLY A 228 -14.31 -1.22 -6.43
N ARG A 229 -13.22 -1.98 -6.49
CA ARG A 229 -11.85 -1.54 -6.16
C ARG A 229 -11.38 -0.35 -7.00
N ASN A 230 -11.89 -0.24 -8.21
CA ASN A 230 -11.62 0.86 -9.15
C ASN A 230 -12.54 2.08 -8.96
N GLY A 231 -13.41 2.07 -7.92
CA GLY A 231 -14.39 3.12 -7.67
C GLY A 231 -15.58 3.15 -8.62
N GLN A 232 -15.69 2.22 -9.57
CA GLN A 232 -16.81 2.16 -10.51
C GLN A 232 -18.01 1.43 -9.90
N LYS A 233 -19.19 1.78 -10.41
CA LYS A 233 -20.45 1.13 -10.03
C LYS A 233 -20.41 -0.37 -10.35
N VAL A 234 -20.76 -1.18 -9.36
CA VAL A 234 -20.87 -2.64 -9.48
C VAL A 234 -22.33 -3.06 -9.54
N CYS A 235 -23.12 -2.76 -8.52
CA CYS A 235 -24.52 -3.14 -8.43
C CYS A 235 -25.28 -2.23 -7.46
N ALA A 236 -26.61 -2.38 -7.41
CA ALA A 236 -27.43 -1.82 -6.31
C ALA A 236 -27.12 -2.56 -5.01
N ALA A 237 -27.19 -1.83 -3.90
CA ALA A 237 -26.92 -2.37 -2.58
C ALA A 237 -27.85 -1.76 -1.53
N GLU A 238 -28.08 -2.51 -0.45
CA GLU A 238 -28.86 -2.08 0.70
C GLU A 238 -28.05 -2.24 1.98
N VAL A 239 -28.06 -1.23 2.84
CA VAL A 239 -27.39 -1.29 4.15
C VAL A 239 -28.20 -2.14 5.10
N ILE A 240 -27.61 -3.24 5.57
CA ILE A 240 -28.26 -4.14 6.52
C ILE A 240 -27.77 -3.98 7.95
N SER A 241 -26.57 -3.39 8.14
CA SER A 241 -26.05 -3.10 9.49
C SER A 241 -25.03 -1.97 9.46
N VAL A 242 -25.04 -1.14 10.49
CA VAL A 242 -23.99 -0.16 10.79
C VAL A 242 -23.57 -0.38 12.24
N LYS A 243 -22.30 -0.67 12.47
CA LYS A 243 -21.76 -0.91 13.80
C LYS A 243 -20.68 0.10 14.12
N SER A 244 -20.86 0.80 15.24
CA SER A 244 -19.85 1.65 15.87
C SER A 244 -19.58 1.11 17.26
N SER A 245 -18.33 0.98 17.65
CA SER A 245 -17.95 0.46 18.96
C SER A 245 -16.67 1.12 19.44
N PRO A 246 -16.49 1.36 20.73
CA PRO A 246 -15.21 1.78 21.30
C PRO A 246 -14.06 0.82 20.95
N ALA A 247 -14.37 -0.47 20.77
CA ALA A 247 -13.37 -1.48 20.39
C ALA A 247 -12.89 -1.34 18.92
N PHE A 248 -13.59 -0.58 18.11
CA PHE A 248 -13.23 -0.27 16.71
C PHE A 248 -12.50 1.07 16.58
N ASP A 249 -12.18 1.71 17.70
CA ASP A 249 -11.66 3.06 17.79
C ASP A 249 -12.56 4.06 17.03
N LYS A 250 -12.11 4.62 15.94
CA LYS A 250 -12.92 5.57 15.12
C LYS A 250 -13.50 4.94 13.86
N THR A 251 -13.16 3.70 13.56
CA THR A 251 -13.68 2.99 12.39
C THR A 251 -15.11 2.49 12.62
N ASN A 252 -16.01 2.79 11.69
CA ASN A 252 -17.33 2.19 11.66
C ASN A 252 -17.35 1.02 10.70
N LEU A 253 -18.15 0.00 11.01
CA LEU A 253 -18.37 -1.13 10.11
C LEU A 253 -19.73 -1.01 9.44
N LEU A 254 -19.71 -0.96 8.13
CA LEU A 254 -20.90 -0.97 7.30
C LEU A 254 -21.07 -2.34 6.66
N THR A 255 -22.23 -2.95 6.84
CA THR A 255 -22.59 -4.19 6.14
C THR A 255 -23.68 -3.92 5.12
N ILE A 256 -23.43 -4.31 3.88
CA ILE A 256 -24.37 -4.17 2.77
C ILE A 256 -24.79 -5.53 2.25
N LYS A 257 -26.03 -5.61 1.75
CA LYS A 257 -26.55 -6.72 0.96
C LYS A 257 -26.36 -6.41 -0.52
N VAL A 258 -25.83 -7.37 -1.25
CA VAL A 258 -25.62 -7.31 -2.71
C VAL A 258 -26.04 -8.62 -3.36
N PRO A 259 -26.37 -8.67 -4.67
CA PRO A 259 -26.56 -9.94 -5.36
C PRO A 259 -25.30 -10.79 -5.27
N SER A 260 -25.44 -12.10 -5.08
CA SER A 260 -24.34 -13.03 -4.77
C SER A 260 -23.18 -12.98 -5.78
N GLU A 261 -23.49 -12.74 -7.06
CA GLU A 261 -22.48 -12.65 -8.14
C GLU A 261 -21.51 -11.46 -8.00
N TYR A 262 -21.88 -10.45 -7.19
CA TYR A 262 -21.05 -9.23 -6.97
C TYR A 262 -20.32 -9.22 -5.64
N VAL A 263 -20.45 -10.23 -4.79
CA VAL A 263 -19.90 -10.26 -3.44
C VAL A 263 -18.38 -10.04 -3.39
N MET A 264 -17.65 -10.62 -4.34
CA MET A 264 -16.19 -10.45 -4.43
C MET A 264 -15.75 -9.16 -5.14
N LYS A 265 -16.71 -8.40 -5.70
CA LYS A 265 -16.45 -7.14 -6.41
C LYS A 265 -16.81 -5.90 -5.58
N ALA A 266 -17.88 -5.99 -4.77
CA ALA A 266 -18.35 -4.88 -3.92
C ALA A 266 -17.35 -4.59 -2.79
N ARG A 267 -16.77 -3.37 -2.76
CA ARG A 267 -15.75 -2.97 -1.78
C ARG A 267 -16.00 -1.62 -1.14
N PHE A 268 -16.98 -0.89 -1.64
CA PHE A 268 -17.41 0.38 -1.05
C PHE A 268 -18.91 0.59 -1.27
N PHE A 269 -19.52 1.47 -0.49
CA PHE A 269 -20.92 1.84 -0.60
C PHE A 269 -21.09 3.36 -0.75
N LYS A 270 -21.85 3.75 -1.77
CA LYS A 270 -22.27 5.13 -1.99
C LYS A 270 -23.80 5.20 -1.87
N LYS A 271 -24.29 5.95 -0.87
CA LYS A 271 -25.72 6.20 -0.69
C LYS A 271 -26.27 6.96 -1.89
N GLU A 272 -27.44 6.58 -2.38
CA GLU A 272 -28.22 7.39 -3.31
C GLU A 272 -28.79 8.61 -2.57
N ALA A 273 -28.80 9.76 -3.27
CA ALA A 273 -29.25 11.02 -2.72
C ALA A 273 -30.78 11.06 -2.53
#